data_22462110f0c635e44aefbecadf3c433e
#
_entry.id   22462110f0c635e44aefbecadf3c433e
#
_cell.length_a   1.000
_cell.length_b   1.000
_cell.length_c   1.000
_cell.angle_alpha   90.00
_cell.angle_beta   90.00
_cell.angle_gamma   90.00
#
_symmetry.space_group_name_H-M   'P 1'
#
loop_
_entity.id
_entity.type
_entity.pdbx_description
1 polymer ?
#
loop_
_entity_poly.entity_id
_entity_poly.type
_entity_poly.pdbx_seq_one_letter_code
_entity_poly.pdbx_strand_id
1 'polypeptide(L)'
;LNLPNNVISGGINATSQLNTIKKFIKLNKIKKTIFLTPRLDYEDEIKKAISQSKIKIYKQYIYDTEPTKLTAQIEKITNYKIRKQNLLDELKRVENSDLIDKEKQLEKLKKRYTIGNVNFDSVIIADFDESLKSVITSLLYTDVSPKKKFIITFNQWFDESLLKEKTIQPIYYPSINKKNLENFENKFNKEFDAYPNYLSLLSYDLVGLIYYLSLNNDLTDVSKLFRKKNSFKGKIGIFDIENNKINHKLNLYQIDKEKLKEIF
;
A
#
# COMPACT_ATOMS: atom_id res chain seq x y z
N LEU A 1 -9.45 -7.80 15.87
CA LEU A 1 -9.45 -8.66 17.08
C LEU A 1 -9.49 -7.77 18.32
N ASN A 2 -10.49 -7.94 19.19
CA ASN A 2 -10.42 -7.39 20.53
C ASN A 2 -9.52 -8.34 21.34
N LEU A 3 -8.24 -8.03 21.37
CA LEU A 3 -7.29 -8.80 22.15
C LEU A 3 -7.55 -8.59 23.66
N PRO A 4 -7.43 -9.63 24.49
CA PRO A 4 -7.44 -9.47 25.95
C PRO A 4 -6.41 -8.43 26.40
N ASN A 5 -6.66 -7.78 27.52
CA ASN A 5 -5.79 -6.69 28.04
C ASN A 5 -4.35 -7.12 28.35
N ASN A 6 -4.10 -8.42 28.48
CA ASN A 6 -2.79 -9.03 28.70
C ASN A 6 -2.09 -9.49 27.40
N VAL A 7 -2.70 -9.27 26.25
CA VAL A 7 -2.13 -9.64 24.95
C VAL A 7 -1.67 -8.37 24.22
N ILE A 8 -0.45 -8.41 23.72
CA ILE A 8 0.20 -7.30 23.03
C ILE A 8 0.53 -7.76 21.61
N SER A 9 0.09 -7.00 20.62
CA SER A 9 0.42 -7.25 19.21
C SER A 9 1.63 -6.42 18.80
N GLY A 10 2.70 -7.10 18.37
CA GLY A 10 3.97 -6.46 17.98
C GLY A 10 4.25 -6.38 16.49
N GLY A 11 3.36 -6.92 15.65
CA GLY A 11 3.52 -6.90 14.20
C GLY A 11 3.30 -5.52 13.56
N ILE A 12 3.70 -5.40 12.28
CA ILE A 12 3.41 -4.20 11.47
C ILE A 12 1.92 -4.18 11.17
N ASN A 13 1.18 -3.33 11.88
CA ASN A 13 -0.27 -3.22 11.74
C ASN A 13 -0.67 -2.25 10.62
N ALA A 14 -1.91 -2.36 10.15
CA ALA A 14 -2.47 -1.50 9.11
C ALA A 14 -2.49 -0.02 9.50
N THR A 15 -2.69 0.31 10.79
CA THR A 15 -2.66 1.70 11.28
C THR A 15 -1.30 2.36 11.07
N SER A 16 -0.20 1.65 11.37
CA SER A 16 1.17 2.13 11.14
C SER A 16 1.41 2.43 9.65
N GLN A 17 0.97 1.54 8.79
CA GLN A 17 1.09 1.67 7.34
C GLN A 17 0.28 2.87 6.83
N LEU A 18 -0.97 3.00 7.24
CA LEU A 18 -1.84 4.11 6.85
C LEU A 18 -1.35 5.47 7.37
N ASN A 19 -0.70 5.53 8.53
CA ASN A 19 -0.07 6.76 9.02
C ASN A 19 1.06 7.23 8.07
N THR A 20 1.87 6.30 7.57
CA THR A 20 2.93 6.59 6.61
C THR A 20 2.34 7.01 5.25
N ILE A 21 1.35 6.29 4.75
CA ILE A 21 0.63 6.62 3.51
C ILE A 21 -0.05 8.00 3.62
N LYS A 22 -0.67 8.31 4.75
CA LYS A 22 -1.27 9.63 5.01
C LYS A 22 -0.26 10.77 4.90
N LYS A 23 0.98 10.57 5.41
CA LYS A 23 2.06 11.55 5.24
C LYS A 23 2.38 11.77 3.76
N PHE A 24 2.48 10.69 2.97
CA PHE A 24 2.71 10.75 1.53
C PHE A 24 1.60 11.49 0.77
N ILE A 25 0.34 11.17 1.05
CA ILE A 25 -0.82 11.84 0.47
C ILE A 25 -0.78 13.36 0.74
N LYS A 26 -0.44 13.74 1.98
CA LYS A 26 -0.31 15.17 2.35
C LYS A 26 0.83 15.86 1.61
N LEU A 27 2.01 15.24 1.53
CA LEU A 27 3.19 15.79 0.86
C LEU A 27 2.94 16.01 -0.64
N ASN A 28 2.24 15.08 -1.29
CA ASN A 28 1.93 15.17 -2.72
C ASN A 28 0.62 15.91 -3.03
N LYS A 29 -0.04 16.50 -2.03
CA LYS A 29 -1.30 17.26 -2.17
C LYS A 29 -2.40 16.47 -2.89
N ILE A 30 -2.44 15.15 -2.68
CA ILE A 30 -3.42 14.24 -3.28
C ILE A 30 -4.81 14.55 -2.68
N LYS A 31 -5.79 14.81 -3.55
CA LYS A 31 -7.14 15.25 -3.11
C LYS A 31 -8.11 14.08 -2.94
N LYS A 32 -8.12 13.15 -3.87
CA LYS A 32 -9.08 12.04 -3.90
C LYS A 32 -8.34 10.71 -3.92
N THR A 33 -8.39 10.01 -2.80
CA THR A 33 -7.82 8.67 -2.63
C THR A 33 -8.95 7.66 -2.51
N ILE A 34 -8.98 6.65 -3.37
CA ILE A 34 -9.85 5.50 -3.18
C ILE A 34 -9.10 4.38 -2.46
N PHE A 35 -9.84 3.49 -1.80
CA PHE A 35 -9.29 2.37 -1.07
C PHE A 35 -9.92 1.07 -1.58
N LEU A 36 -9.10 0.11 -1.98
CA LEU A 36 -9.50 -1.20 -2.47
C LEU A 36 -9.09 -2.26 -1.46
N THR A 37 -10.05 -3.04 -1.00
CA THR A 37 -9.84 -4.15 -0.06
C THR A 37 -10.40 -5.42 -0.68
N PRO A 38 -9.66 -6.55 -0.73
CA PRO A 38 -10.24 -7.81 -1.12
C PRO A 38 -11.29 -8.27 -0.09
N ARG A 39 -12.25 -9.04 -0.53
CA ARG A 39 -13.26 -9.65 0.35
C ARG A 39 -12.65 -10.81 1.13
N LEU A 40 -12.10 -10.51 2.29
CA LEU A 40 -11.41 -11.45 3.17
C LEU A 40 -11.74 -11.11 4.64
N ASP A 41 -11.41 -12.01 5.55
CA ASP A 41 -11.75 -11.93 6.98
C ASP A 41 -11.19 -10.70 7.72
N TYR A 42 -10.21 -9.99 7.14
CA TYR A 42 -9.59 -8.80 7.75
C TYR A 42 -10.20 -7.44 7.35
N GLU A 43 -11.35 -7.43 6.66
CA GLU A 43 -12.02 -6.17 6.24
C GLU A 43 -12.29 -5.23 7.41
N ASP A 44 -12.73 -5.77 8.55
CA ASP A 44 -13.04 -4.96 9.73
C ASP A 44 -11.79 -4.39 10.40
N GLU A 45 -10.66 -5.07 10.33
CA GLU A 45 -9.37 -4.52 10.77
C GLU A 45 -8.96 -3.33 9.92
N ILE A 46 -9.13 -3.42 8.61
CA ILE A 46 -8.85 -2.31 7.67
C ILE A 46 -9.76 -1.13 7.97
N LYS A 47 -11.06 -1.32 8.17
CA LYS A 47 -12.00 -0.25 8.55
C LYS A 47 -11.58 0.44 9.85
N LYS A 48 -11.22 -0.34 10.88
CA LYS A 48 -10.69 0.19 12.15
C LYS A 48 -9.40 0.99 11.95
N ALA A 49 -8.47 0.48 11.15
CA ALA A 49 -7.20 1.14 10.87
C ALA A 49 -7.40 2.48 10.12
N ILE A 50 -8.31 2.54 9.15
CA ILE A 50 -8.68 3.78 8.46
C ILE A 50 -9.19 4.81 9.47
N SER A 51 -10.09 4.42 10.36
CA SER A 51 -10.62 5.29 11.40
C SER A 51 -9.52 5.77 12.37
N GLN A 52 -8.67 4.87 12.86
CA GLN A 52 -7.60 5.17 13.81
C GLN A 52 -6.52 6.09 13.22
N SER A 53 -6.12 5.86 11.97
CA SER A 53 -5.14 6.69 11.26
C SER A 53 -5.68 8.08 10.90
N LYS A 54 -7.00 8.25 10.88
CA LYS A 54 -7.68 9.47 10.40
C LYS A 54 -7.23 9.86 8.99
N ILE A 55 -6.94 8.87 8.15
CA ILE A 55 -6.64 9.09 6.73
C ILE A 55 -7.93 9.46 6.00
N LYS A 56 -7.87 10.47 5.14
CA LYS A 56 -9.05 10.87 4.34
C LYS A 56 -9.17 9.97 3.11
N ILE A 57 -10.17 9.11 3.10
CA ILE A 57 -10.51 8.24 1.97
C ILE A 57 -11.75 8.81 1.28
N TYR A 58 -11.67 9.02 -0.04
CA TYR A 58 -12.78 9.52 -0.85
C TYR A 58 -13.88 8.47 -1.02
N LYS A 59 -13.50 7.23 -1.36
CA LYS A 59 -14.40 6.07 -1.43
C LYS A 59 -13.63 4.80 -1.09
N GLN A 60 -14.32 3.87 -0.43
CA GLN A 60 -13.82 2.54 -0.13
C GLN A 60 -14.62 1.53 -0.93
N TYR A 61 -13.93 0.54 -1.51
CA TYR A 61 -14.52 -0.54 -2.27
C TYR A 61 -13.98 -1.87 -1.79
N ILE A 62 -14.87 -2.85 -1.70
CA ILE A 62 -14.54 -4.24 -1.43
C ILE A 62 -14.69 -4.98 -2.76
N TYR A 63 -13.67 -5.73 -3.16
CA TYR A 63 -13.69 -6.46 -4.42
C TYR A 63 -13.56 -7.97 -4.21
N ASP A 64 -14.08 -8.71 -5.18
CA ASP A 64 -13.95 -10.16 -5.26
C ASP A 64 -12.61 -10.50 -5.93
N THR A 65 -11.90 -11.48 -5.39
CA THR A 65 -10.57 -11.88 -5.91
C THR A 65 -10.66 -12.76 -7.17
N GLU A 66 -11.86 -13.25 -7.52
CA GLU A 66 -12.07 -13.96 -8.78
C GLU A 66 -11.81 -13.02 -9.98
N PRO A 67 -10.91 -13.35 -10.93
CA PRO A 67 -10.43 -12.43 -11.96
C PRO A 67 -11.51 -11.77 -12.82
N THR A 68 -12.56 -12.53 -13.20
CA THR A 68 -13.66 -12.01 -14.01
C THR A 68 -14.51 -11.00 -13.24
N LYS A 69 -14.82 -11.30 -11.99
CA LYS A 69 -15.56 -10.40 -11.10
C LYS A 69 -14.74 -9.16 -10.74
N LEU A 70 -13.45 -9.36 -10.43
CA LEU A 70 -12.51 -8.28 -10.16
C LEU A 70 -12.50 -7.28 -11.32
N THR A 71 -12.26 -7.75 -12.54
CA THR A 71 -12.21 -6.88 -13.73
C THR A 71 -13.51 -6.10 -13.91
N ALA A 72 -14.67 -6.76 -13.81
CA ALA A 72 -15.98 -6.11 -13.92
C ALA A 72 -16.21 -5.05 -12.82
N GLN A 73 -15.71 -5.27 -11.60
CA GLN A 73 -15.79 -4.30 -10.51
C GLN A 73 -14.87 -3.10 -10.76
N ILE A 74 -13.65 -3.33 -11.23
CA ILE A 74 -12.71 -2.25 -11.57
C ILE A 74 -13.24 -1.41 -12.75
N GLU A 75 -13.88 -2.02 -13.77
CA GLU A 75 -14.56 -1.29 -14.83
C GLU A 75 -15.62 -0.32 -14.30
N LYS A 76 -16.42 -0.75 -13.30
CA LYS A 76 -17.42 0.12 -12.65
C LYS A 76 -16.76 1.25 -11.87
N ILE A 77 -15.73 0.94 -11.06
CA ILE A 77 -15.01 1.92 -10.22
C ILE A 77 -14.37 3.01 -11.09
N THR A 78 -13.83 2.63 -12.25
CA THR A 78 -13.14 3.53 -13.17
C THR A 78 -14.06 4.18 -14.22
N ASN A 79 -15.34 3.86 -14.23
CA ASN A 79 -16.29 4.26 -15.29
C ASN A 79 -15.78 3.90 -16.69
N TYR A 80 -15.13 2.76 -16.85
CA TYR A 80 -14.44 2.36 -18.08
C TYR A 80 -15.36 2.35 -19.29
N LYS A 81 -16.55 1.76 -19.19
CA LYS A 81 -17.52 1.67 -20.29
C LYS A 81 -17.92 3.06 -20.82
N ILE A 82 -18.19 4.00 -19.92
CA ILE A 82 -18.54 5.38 -20.28
C ILE A 82 -17.35 6.06 -20.97
N ARG A 83 -16.16 5.93 -20.41
CA ARG A 83 -14.93 6.53 -20.96
C ARG A 83 -14.57 5.93 -22.32
N LYS A 84 -14.83 4.64 -22.53
CA LYS A 84 -14.66 3.98 -23.82
C LYS A 84 -15.71 4.47 -24.84
N GLN A 85 -16.96 4.60 -24.42
CA GLN A 85 -18.00 5.17 -25.28
C GLN A 85 -17.67 6.60 -25.72
N ASN A 86 -17.20 7.44 -24.80
CA ASN A 86 -16.76 8.81 -25.13
C ASN A 86 -15.68 8.82 -26.23
N LEU A 87 -14.76 7.84 -26.23
CA LEU A 87 -13.76 7.71 -27.29
C LEU A 87 -14.41 7.36 -28.64
N LEU A 88 -15.35 6.43 -28.64
CA LEU A 88 -16.05 6.02 -29.86
C LEU A 88 -16.89 7.18 -30.45
N ASP A 89 -17.56 7.93 -29.59
CA ASP A 89 -18.35 9.08 -29.99
C ASP A 89 -17.47 10.21 -30.55
N GLU A 90 -16.33 10.45 -29.94
CA GLU A 90 -15.36 11.45 -30.41
C GLU A 90 -14.71 11.03 -31.74
N LEU A 91 -14.39 9.74 -31.91
CA LEU A 91 -13.93 9.22 -33.21
C LEU A 91 -14.96 9.48 -34.32
N LYS A 92 -16.23 9.12 -34.09
CA LYS A 92 -17.29 9.38 -35.03
C LYS A 92 -17.50 10.87 -35.33
N ARG A 93 -17.41 11.71 -34.29
CA ARG A 93 -17.51 13.18 -34.42
C ARG A 93 -16.42 13.74 -35.34
N VAL A 94 -15.18 13.30 -35.14
CA VAL A 94 -14.06 13.74 -35.97
C VAL A 94 -14.14 13.16 -37.38
N GLU A 95 -14.57 11.89 -37.54
CA GLU A 95 -14.78 11.26 -38.83
C GLU A 95 -15.82 11.99 -39.71
N ASN A 96 -16.84 12.55 -39.08
CA ASN A 96 -17.92 13.28 -39.79
C ASN A 96 -17.69 14.80 -39.85
N SER A 97 -16.51 15.29 -39.43
CA SER A 97 -16.20 16.73 -39.45
C SER A 97 -15.42 17.12 -40.69
N ASP A 98 -15.49 18.41 -41.06
CA ASP A 98 -14.72 19.01 -42.14
C ASP A 98 -13.42 19.68 -41.65
N LEU A 99 -12.82 19.15 -40.56
CA LEU A 99 -11.59 19.70 -39.97
C LEU A 99 -10.39 19.51 -40.90
N ILE A 100 -9.60 20.55 -41.06
CA ILE A 100 -8.41 20.57 -41.92
C ILE A 100 -7.37 19.52 -41.44
N ASP A 101 -7.29 19.27 -40.12
CA ASP A 101 -6.33 18.35 -39.50
C ASP A 101 -7.01 17.02 -39.06
N LYS A 102 -8.12 16.64 -39.65
CA LYS A 102 -8.95 15.47 -39.34
C LYS A 102 -8.13 14.18 -39.20
N GLU A 103 -7.32 13.87 -40.21
CA GLU A 103 -6.50 12.64 -40.20
C GLU A 103 -5.55 12.57 -39.01
N LYS A 104 -4.90 13.70 -38.72
CA LYS A 104 -3.98 13.81 -37.58
C LYS A 104 -4.70 13.66 -36.23
N GLN A 105 -5.94 14.19 -36.14
CA GLN A 105 -6.76 14.01 -34.94
C GLN A 105 -7.23 12.56 -34.79
N LEU A 106 -7.69 11.92 -35.87
CA LEU A 106 -8.07 10.51 -35.85
C LEU A 106 -6.90 9.61 -35.47
N GLU A 107 -5.72 9.85 -36.01
CA GLU A 107 -4.53 9.09 -35.64
C GLU A 107 -4.19 9.20 -34.14
N LYS A 108 -4.33 10.39 -33.55
CA LYS A 108 -4.15 10.60 -32.12
C LYS A 108 -5.21 9.91 -31.27
N LEU A 109 -6.47 9.92 -31.73
CA LEU A 109 -7.58 9.27 -31.02
C LEU A 109 -7.47 7.74 -31.07
N LYS A 110 -7.09 7.17 -32.21
CA LYS A 110 -6.90 5.72 -32.40
C LYS A 110 -5.79 5.14 -31.49
N LYS A 111 -4.86 5.97 -31.02
CA LYS A 111 -3.81 5.57 -30.04
C LYS A 111 -4.29 5.59 -28.59
N ARG A 112 -5.53 6.04 -28.31
CA ARG A 112 -6.11 6.08 -26.96
C ARG A 112 -6.98 4.85 -26.72
N TYR A 113 -7.10 4.46 -25.44
CA TYR A 113 -8.02 3.41 -25.02
C TYR A 113 -9.34 3.98 -24.51
N THR A 114 -9.30 5.18 -23.91
CA THR A 114 -10.48 5.86 -23.37
C THR A 114 -10.35 7.39 -23.48
N ILE A 115 -11.48 8.11 -23.36
CA ILE A 115 -11.53 9.56 -23.16
C ILE A 115 -12.23 9.89 -21.85
N GLY A 116 -11.64 10.80 -21.11
CA GLY A 116 -12.10 11.24 -19.79
C GLY A 116 -11.19 10.74 -18.66
N ASN A 117 -11.34 11.34 -17.50
CA ASN A 117 -10.54 11.05 -16.33
C ASN A 117 -11.31 10.18 -15.33
N VAL A 118 -10.59 9.32 -14.62
CA VAL A 118 -11.13 8.68 -13.42
C VAL A 118 -11.28 9.73 -12.29
N ASN A 119 -12.27 9.53 -11.42
CA ASN A 119 -12.58 10.48 -10.36
C ASN A 119 -11.76 10.25 -9.08
N PHE A 120 -10.46 9.95 -9.23
CA PHE A 120 -9.51 9.83 -8.13
C PHE A 120 -8.09 10.13 -8.61
N ASP A 121 -7.23 10.49 -7.67
CA ASP A 121 -5.82 10.82 -7.92
C ASP A 121 -4.88 9.68 -7.49
N SER A 122 -5.30 8.90 -6.51
CA SER A 122 -4.57 7.74 -6.00
C SER A 122 -5.49 6.60 -5.61
N VAL A 123 -4.93 5.40 -5.59
CA VAL A 123 -5.57 4.20 -5.07
C VAL A 123 -4.66 3.55 -4.04
N ILE A 124 -5.23 3.18 -2.90
CA ILE A 124 -4.60 2.31 -1.91
C ILE A 124 -5.18 0.92 -2.09
N ILE A 125 -4.32 -0.08 -2.24
CA ILE A 125 -4.69 -1.48 -2.43
C ILE A 125 -4.16 -2.28 -1.24
N ALA A 126 -5.07 -2.83 -0.43
CA ALA A 126 -4.72 -3.67 0.73
C ALA A 126 -4.62 -5.13 0.30
N ASP A 127 -3.67 -5.44 -0.58
CA ASP A 127 -3.47 -6.77 -1.13
C ASP A 127 -1.99 -7.06 -1.38
N PHE A 128 -1.65 -8.33 -1.67
CA PHE A 128 -0.29 -8.84 -1.76
C PHE A 128 -0.15 -9.81 -2.94
N ASP A 129 1.07 -10.14 -3.28
CA ASP A 129 1.46 -11.18 -4.23
C ASP A 129 0.71 -11.10 -5.58
N GLU A 130 0.28 -12.21 -6.12
CA GLU A 130 -0.41 -12.30 -7.41
C GLU A 130 -1.79 -11.61 -7.41
N SER A 131 -2.48 -11.57 -6.27
CA SER A 131 -3.75 -10.86 -6.14
C SER A 131 -3.55 -9.36 -6.34
N LEU A 132 -2.52 -8.76 -5.74
CA LEU A 132 -2.14 -7.36 -5.95
C LEU A 132 -1.84 -7.08 -7.43
N LYS A 133 -1.06 -7.95 -8.09
CA LYS A 133 -0.73 -7.81 -9.51
C LYS A 133 -1.99 -7.85 -10.38
N SER A 134 -2.93 -8.73 -10.06
CA SER A 134 -4.22 -8.86 -10.75
C SER A 134 -5.06 -7.58 -10.64
N VAL A 135 -5.12 -6.96 -9.46
CA VAL A 135 -5.81 -5.66 -9.25
C VAL A 135 -5.16 -4.57 -10.09
N ILE A 136 -3.84 -4.44 -10.04
CA ILE A 136 -3.13 -3.39 -10.79
C ILE A 136 -3.27 -3.61 -12.30
N THR A 137 -3.21 -4.86 -12.76
CA THR A 137 -3.43 -5.21 -14.18
C THR A 137 -4.85 -4.85 -14.62
N SER A 138 -5.86 -5.09 -13.79
CA SER A 138 -7.25 -4.68 -14.06
C SER A 138 -7.41 -3.16 -14.12
N LEU A 139 -6.66 -2.41 -13.27
CA LEU A 139 -6.60 -0.95 -13.36
C LEU A 139 -5.96 -0.49 -14.68
N LEU A 140 -4.85 -1.11 -15.10
CA LEU A 140 -4.20 -0.84 -16.38
C LEU A 140 -5.13 -1.13 -17.56
N TYR A 141 -5.81 -2.28 -17.55
CA TYR A 141 -6.81 -2.64 -18.56
C TYR A 141 -7.88 -1.55 -18.70
N THR A 142 -8.29 -0.94 -17.62
CA THR A 142 -9.24 0.17 -17.60
C THR A 142 -8.61 1.55 -17.85
N ASP A 143 -7.40 1.61 -18.40
CA ASP A 143 -6.65 2.84 -18.72
C ASP A 143 -6.37 3.72 -17.47
N VAL A 144 -6.11 3.07 -16.33
CA VAL A 144 -5.61 3.73 -15.13
C VAL A 144 -4.13 3.43 -14.99
N SER A 145 -3.31 4.33 -15.50
CA SER A 145 -1.85 4.14 -15.52
C SER A 145 -1.18 4.57 -14.21
N PRO A 146 -0.26 3.76 -13.64
CA PRO A 146 0.58 4.15 -12.50
C PRO A 146 1.40 5.42 -12.76
N LYS A 147 1.72 5.73 -14.02
CA LYS A 147 2.42 6.97 -14.41
C LYS A 147 1.58 8.23 -14.24
N LYS A 148 0.23 8.09 -14.20
CA LYS A 148 -0.71 9.21 -14.08
C LYS A 148 -1.42 9.26 -12.73
N LYS A 149 -1.45 8.13 -12.00
CA LYS A 149 -2.15 7.96 -10.72
C LYS A 149 -1.23 7.26 -9.73
N PHE A 150 -1.26 7.66 -8.48
CA PHE A 150 -0.47 7.00 -7.46
C PHE A 150 -1.08 5.65 -7.08
N ILE A 151 -0.36 4.57 -7.35
CA ILE A 151 -0.71 3.21 -6.91
C ILE A 151 0.06 2.95 -5.62
N ILE A 152 -0.66 2.81 -4.52
CA ILE A 152 -0.09 2.66 -3.18
C ILE A 152 -0.55 1.31 -2.63
N THR A 153 0.36 0.53 -2.09
CA THR A 153 0.04 -0.76 -1.48
C THR A 153 0.44 -0.78 -0.01
N PHE A 154 0.10 -1.85 0.69
CA PHE A 154 0.62 -2.12 2.02
C PHE A 154 2.05 -2.66 1.96
N ASN A 155 2.64 -2.99 3.12
CA ASN A 155 4.00 -3.48 3.23
C ASN A 155 4.20 -4.75 2.37
N GLN A 156 5.09 -4.68 1.41
CA GLN A 156 5.42 -5.79 0.52
C GLN A 156 6.72 -6.51 0.93
N TRP A 157 7.27 -6.22 2.09
CA TRP A 157 8.50 -6.84 2.59
C TRP A 157 9.66 -6.88 1.59
N PHE A 158 9.76 -5.87 0.70
CA PHE A 158 10.76 -5.76 -0.35
C PHE A 158 10.71 -6.93 -1.37
N ASP A 159 9.50 -7.38 -1.71
CA ASP A 159 9.29 -8.45 -2.69
C ASP A 159 9.95 -8.11 -4.04
N GLU A 160 10.95 -8.93 -4.40
CA GLU A 160 11.70 -8.76 -5.66
C GLU A 160 10.84 -9.00 -6.90
N SER A 161 9.75 -9.76 -6.79
CA SER A 161 8.86 -10.01 -7.92
C SER A 161 8.23 -8.70 -8.44
N LEU A 162 7.95 -7.74 -7.55
CA LEU A 162 7.44 -6.42 -7.92
C LEU A 162 8.48 -5.58 -8.67
N LEU A 163 9.78 -5.79 -8.42
CA LEU A 163 10.85 -5.11 -9.17
C LEU A 163 10.87 -5.54 -10.64
N LYS A 164 10.54 -6.80 -10.92
CA LYS A 164 10.55 -7.36 -12.28
C LYS A 164 9.33 -6.98 -13.11
N GLU A 165 8.24 -6.56 -12.49
CA GLU A 165 6.97 -6.22 -13.13
C GLU A 165 6.90 -4.76 -13.60
N LYS A 166 7.60 -4.44 -14.69
CA LYS A 166 7.71 -3.06 -15.23
C LYS A 166 6.36 -2.38 -15.54
N THR A 167 5.37 -3.16 -15.96
CA THR A 167 4.09 -2.64 -16.43
C THR A 167 3.26 -2.00 -15.32
N ILE A 168 3.38 -2.50 -14.08
CA ILE A 168 2.63 -2.03 -12.93
C ILE A 168 3.33 -0.89 -12.17
N GLN A 169 4.53 -0.50 -12.59
CA GLN A 169 5.32 0.55 -11.94
C GLN A 169 4.98 1.95 -12.48
N PRO A 170 5.11 3.01 -11.66
CA PRO A 170 5.58 3.01 -10.28
C PRO A 170 4.55 2.53 -9.25
N ILE A 171 5.03 1.83 -8.20
CA ILE A 171 4.25 1.43 -7.03
C ILE A 171 4.87 2.06 -5.78
N TYR A 172 4.02 2.43 -4.81
CA TYR A 172 4.45 3.00 -3.53
C TYR A 172 3.98 2.11 -2.38
N TYR A 173 4.82 1.88 -1.37
CA TYR A 173 4.43 1.15 -0.18
C TYR A 173 5.24 1.54 1.07
N PRO A 174 4.63 1.49 2.26
CA PRO A 174 5.35 1.65 3.53
C PRO A 174 6.07 0.35 3.89
N SER A 175 7.27 0.45 4.43
CA SER A 175 7.98 -0.69 5.01
C SER A 175 8.97 -0.24 6.08
N ILE A 176 9.61 -1.20 6.75
CA ILE A 176 10.71 -0.95 7.68
C ILE A 176 11.90 -0.33 6.95
N ASN A 177 12.88 0.17 7.70
CA ASN A 177 14.09 0.71 7.08
C ASN A 177 14.91 -0.40 6.41
N LYS A 178 15.08 -0.33 5.09
CA LYS A 178 15.76 -1.37 4.30
C LYS A 178 17.22 -1.57 4.72
N LYS A 179 17.95 -0.49 4.99
CA LYS A 179 19.35 -0.58 5.41
C LYS A 179 19.50 -1.30 6.76
N ASN A 180 18.56 -1.06 7.67
CA ASN A 180 18.53 -1.76 8.96
C ASN A 180 18.22 -3.25 8.77
N LEU A 181 17.31 -3.58 7.85
CA LEU A 181 16.99 -4.96 7.48
C LEU A 181 18.24 -5.66 6.93
N GLU A 182 18.89 -5.11 5.92
CA GLU A 182 20.09 -5.67 5.30
C GLU A 182 21.23 -5.87 6.34
N ASN A 183 21.41 -4.91 7.24
CA ASN A 183 22.39 -5.03 8.32
C ASN A 183 22.05 -6.17 9.30
N PHE A 184 20.78 -6.37 9.58
CA PHE A 184 20.30 -7.46 10.43
C PHE A 184 20.49 -8.81 9.72
N GLU A 185 20.06 -8.93 8.48
CA GLU A 185 20.20 -10.15 7.67
C GLU A 185 21.67 -10.59 7.55
N ASN A 186 22.56 -9.65 7.25
CA ASN A 186 24.00 -9.94 7.16
C ASN A 186 24.60 -10.44 8.48
N LYS A 187 24.18 -9.88 9.62
CA LYS A 187 24.63 -10.35 10.94
C LYS A 187 24.07 -11.72 11.28
N PHE A 188 22.78 -11.91 11.01
CA PHE A 188 22.11 -13.17 11.27
C PHE A 188 22.72 -14.29 10.42
N ASN A 189 22.95 -14.04 9.12
CA ASN A 189 23.60 -15.00 8.25
C ASN A 189 25.02 -15.36 8.72
N LYS A 190 25.80 -14.37 9.15
CA LYS A 190 27.15 -14.60 9.68
C LYS A 190 27.15 -15.47 10.92
N GLU A 191 26.13 -15.34 11.78
CA GLU A 191 26.05 -16.06 13.06
C GLU A 191 25.45 -17.46 12.91
N PHE A 192 24.45 -17.61 12.04
CA PHE A 192 23.63 -18.82 11.94
C PHE A 192 23.73 -19.55 10.58
N ASP A 193 24.52 -19.03 9.65
CA ASP A 193 24.64 -19.54 8.27
C ASP A 193 23.24 -19.70 7.61
N ALA A 194 22.33 -18.78 7.89
CA ALA A 194 20.94 -18.78 7.40
C ALA A 194 20.40 -17.36 7.27
N TYR A 195 19.33 -17.18 6.49
CA TYR A 195 18.62 -15.91 6.43
C TYR A 195 17.40 -15.90 7.38
N PRO A 196 17.18 -14.81 8.12
CA PRO A 196 16.03 -14.69 8.99
C PRO A 196 14.73 -14.57 8.18
N ASN A 197 13.67 -15.17 8.67
CA ASN A 197 12.33 -14.86 8.19
C ASN A 197 11.78 -13.57 8.88
N TYR A 198 10.66 -13.06 8.38
CA TYR A 198 10.07 -11.82 8.91
C TYR A 198 9.63 -11.92 10.38
N LEU A 199 9.26 -13.11 10.85
CA LEU A 199 8.92 -13.33 12.26
C LEU A 199 10.16 -13.25 13.15
N SER A 200 11.29 -13.85 12.74
CA SER A 200 12.56 -13.76 13.46
C SER A 200 12.99 -12.31 13.63
N LEU A 201 12.80 -11.52 12.58
CA LEU A 201 13.13 -10.11 12.52
C LEU A 201 12.29 -9.29 13.52
N LEU A 202 10.98 -9.46 13.51
CA LEU A 202 10.06 -8.79 14.44
C LEU A 202 10.29 -9.27 15.89
N SER A 203 10.52 -10.55 16.08
CA SER A 203 10.76 -11.15 17.40
C SER A 203 12.04 -10.62 18.04
N TYR A 204 13.08 -10.38 17.26
CA TYR A 204 14.34 -9.82 17.77
C TYR A 204 14.12 -8.47 18.46
N ASP A 205 13.41 -7.56 17.81
CA ASP A 205 13.12 -6.25 18.40
C ASP A 205 12.10 -6.33 19.56
N LEU A 206 11.16 -7.27 19.53
CA LEU A 206 10.21 -7.48 20.62
C LEU A 206 10.93 -8.02 21.88
N VAL A 207 11.85 -8.97 21.75
CA VAL A 207 12.65 -9.46 22.87
C VAL A 207 13.51 -8.33 23.44
N GLY A 208 14.14 -7.55 22.56
CA GLY A 208 14.91 -6.37 22.97
C GLY A 208 14.08 -5.34 23.74
N LEU A 209 12.82 -5.12 23.31
CA LEU A 209 11.89 -4.25 24.00
C LEU A 209 11.51 -4.79 25.38
N ILE A 210 11.17 -6.07 25.49
CA ILE A 210 10.82 -6.72 26.76
C ILE A 210 12.00 -6.60 27.73
N TYR A 211 13.19 -6.90 27.27
CA TYR A 211 14.42 -6.76 28.07
C TYR A 211 14.63 -5.31 28.54
N TYR A 212 14.51 -4.33 27.65
CA TYR A 212 14.63 -2.91 28.00
C TYR A 212 13.59 -2.48 29.05
N LEU A 213 12.34 -2.89 28.89
CA LEU A 213 11.28 -2.59 29.85
C LEU A 213 11.53 -3.27 31.20
N SER A 214 12.13 -4.47 31.21
CA SER A 214 12.45 -5.19 32.47
C SER A 214 13.53 -4.52 33.32
N LEU A 215 14.46 -3.81 32.68
CA LEU A 215 15.56 -3.13 33.43
C LEU A 215 15.06 -1.97 34.30
N ASN A 216 13.95 -1.36 33.96
CA ASN A 216 13.47 -0.12 34.56
C ASN A 216 12.11 -0.26 35.26
N ASN A 217 11.50 -1.44 35.26
CA ASN A 217 10.17 -1.64 35.80
C ASN A 217 10.04 -3.03 36.45
N ASP A 218 9.12 -3.13 37.38
CA ASP A 218 8.67 -4.40 37.91
C ASP A 218 7.81 -5.14 36.87
N LEU A 219 8.20 -6.37 36.52
CA LEU A 219 7.51 -7.23 35.55
C LEU A 219 6.27 -7.95 36.10
N THR A 220 5.87 -7.69 37.33
CA THR A 220 4.68 -8.33 37.94
C THR A 220 3.39 -8.00 37.17
N ASP A 221 3.35 -6.87 36.46
CA ASP A 221 2.22 -6.50 35.58
C ASP A 221 2.75 -5.90 34.26
N VAL A 222 3.12 -6.79 33.34
CA VAL A 222 3.60 -6.43 31.99
C VAL A 222 2.58 -5.53 31.25
N SER A 223 1.27 -5.73 31.49
CA SER A 223 0.24 -4.94 30.83
C SER A 223 0.31 -3.45 31.15
N LYS A 224 0.77 -3.08 32.34
CA LYS A 224 0.95 -1.67 32.73
C LYS A 224 2.06 -0.99 31.93
N LEU A 225 3.10 -1.72 31.55
CA LEU A 225 4.24 -1.17 30.80
C LEU A 225 3.81 -0.76 29.39
N PHE A 226 2.90 -1.50 28.79
CA PHE A 226 2.40 -1.25 27.44
C PHE A 226 1.20 -0.29 27.36
N ARG A 227 0.66 0.13 28.48
CA ARG A 227 -0.41 1.16 28.54
C ARG A 227 0.16 2.57 28.43
N LYS A 228 1.33 2.82 28.98
CA LYS A 228 1.98 4.13 28.94
C LYS A 228 2.55 4.38 27.55
N LYS A 229 2.35 5.60 27.05
CA LYS A 229 2.96 6.03 25.79
C LYS A 229 4.48 6.02 25.94
N ASN A 230 5.14 5.24 25.12
CA ASN A 230 6.58 5.13 25.09
C ASN A 230 7.07 4.93 23.65
N SER A 231 8.33 5.22 23.39
CA SER A 231 8.95 5.04 22.07
C SER A 231 10.24 4.25 22.25
N PHE A 232 10.42 3.25 21.42
CA PHE A 232 11.60 2.37 21.44
C PHE A 232 12.27 2.38 20.07
N LYS A 233 13.61 2.43 20.08
CA LYS A 233 14.42 2.29 18.87
C LYS A 233 15.04 0.90 18.84
N GLY A 234 14.42 0.01 18.10
CA GLY A 234 14.93 -1.34 17.84
C GLY A 234 16.00 -1.38 16.74
N LYS A 235 16.46 -2.58 16.43
CA LYS A 235 17.41 -2.82 15.33
C LYS A 235 16.78 -2.58 13.96
N ILE A 236 15.50 -2.89 13.83
CA ILE A 236 14.78 -2.82 12.55
C ILE A 236 14.13 -1.46 12.33
N GLY A 237 13.76 -0.77 13.41
CA GLY A 237 13.14 0.53 13.31
C GLY A 237 12.71 1.12 14.65
N ILE A 238 11.94 2.19 14.55
CA ILE A 238 11.35 2.87 15.71
C ILE A 238 9.88 2.46 15.79
N PHE A 239 9.43 2.14 16.99
CA PHE A 239 8.02 1.92 17.24
C PHE A 239 7.56 2.61 18.53
N ASP A 240 6.33 3.08 18.50
CA ASP A 240 5.66 3.69 19.62
C ASP A 240 4.74 2.65 20.27
N ILE A 241 4.71 2.65 21.59
CA ILE A 241 3.85 1.81 22.40
C ILE A 241 2.76 2.69 22.98
N GLU A 242 1.52 2.32 22.80
CA GLU A 242 0.38 3.00 23.38
C GLU A 242 -0.82 2.05 23.48
N ASN A 243 -1.47 1.98 24.64
CA ASN A 243 -2.69 1.18 24.84
C ASN A 243 -2.55 -0.28 24.37
N ASN A 244 -1.51 -0.97 24.79
CA ASN A 244 -1.18 -2.36 24.42
C ASN A 244 -0.96 -2.61 22.92
N LYS A 245 -0.70 -1.57 22.15
CA LYS A 245 -0.38 -1.66 20.71
C LYS A 245 1.00 -1.12 20.42
N ILE A 246 1.66 -1.79 19.52
CA ILE A 246 2.94 -1.35 18.97
C ILE A 246 2.66 -0.77 17.58
N ASN A 247 3.05 0.49 17.37
CA ASN A 247 2.91 1.20 16.10
C ASN A 247 4.30 1.51 15.56
N HIS A 248 4.64 0.87 14.45
CA HIS A 248 5.92 1.06 13.79
C HIS A 248 5.96 2.39 13.02
N LYS A 249 7.08 3.13 13.13
CA LYS A 249 7.39 4.25 12.25
C LYS A 249 8.04 3.71 11.00
N LEU A 250 7.29 3.70 9.92
CA LEU A 250 7.71 3.11 8.66
C LEU A 250 8.25 4.18 7.70
N ASN A 251 9.19 3.77 6.86
CA ASN A 251 9.63 4.53 5.70
C ASN A 251 8.68 4.28 4.54
N LEU A 252 8.65 5.17 3.56
CA LEU A 252 7.91 4.97 2.31
C LEU A 252 8.88 4.71 1.17
N TYR A 253 8.57 3.70 0.38
CA TYR A 253 9.36 3.28 -0.77
C TYR A 253 8.58 3.43 -2.07
N GLN A 254 9.32 3.62 -3.15
CA GLN A 254 8.82 3.57 -4.51
C GLN A 254 9.60 2.50 -5.27
N ILE A 255 8.89 1.66 -5.99
CA ILE A 255 9.46 0.82 -7.05
C ILE A 255 9.17 1.49 -8.38
N ASP A 256 10.21 1.87 -9.11
CA ASP A 256 10.10 2.44 -10.45
C ASP A 256 11.31 2.02 -11.29
N LYS A 257 11.07 1.64 -12.54
CA LYS A 257 12.12 1.21 -13.49
C LYS A 257 13.04 0.13 -12.89
N GLU A 258 12.45 -0.87 -12.24
CA GLU A 258 13.14 -2.00 -11.59
C GLU A 258 14.08 -1.57 -10.43
N LYS A 259 13.90 -0.36 -9.91
CA LYS A 259 14.69 0.16 -8.81
C LYS A 259 13.81 0.49 -7.62
N LEU A 260 14.31 0.14 -6.46
CA LEU A 260 13.73 0.56 -5.19
C LEU A 260 14.35 1.89 -4.75
N LYS A 261 13.50 2.84 -4.41
CA LYS A 261 13.91 4.15 -3.90
C LYS A 261 13.17 4.45 -2.60
N GLU A 262 13.88 4.84 -1.58
CA GLU A 262 13.29 5.42 -0.37
C GLU A 262 12.85 6.85 -0.64
N ILE A 263 11.63 7.18 -0.25
CA ILE A 263 11.04 8.52 -0.43
C ILE A 263 11.22 9.36 0.84
N PHE A 264 10.97 8.77 2.02
CA PHE A 264 11.27 9.35 3.34
C PHE A 264 11.21 8.30 4.43
#